data_a85e1aca30de1e9a7aa13eda94b19f8c
#
_entry.id   a85e1aca30de1e9a7aa13eda94b19f8c
#
_cell.length_a   1.000
_cell.length_b   1.000
_cell.length_c   1.000
_cell.angle_alpha   90.00
_cell.angle_beta   90.00
_cell.angle_gamma   90.00
#
_symmetry.space_group_name_H-M   'P 1'
#
loop_
_entity.id
_entity.type
_entity.pdbx_description
1 polymer ?
#
loop_
_entity_poly.entity_id
_entity_poly.type
_entity_poly.pdbx_seq_one_letter_code
_entity_poly.pdbx_strand_id
1 'polypeptide(L)'
;ARHVEAFNKYIQTRQRAIYPVTSELKDLLDKILTDERWDLKFIGMQIIIEGLALGAFKTVVETHPDPLLRKMIEYIIKDESRHVTFGVNYLEDYIENLTQEERDRFLSLLKD
;
A
#
# COMPACT_ATOMS: atom_id res chain seq x y z
N ALA A 1 -2.49 -8.88 9.09
CA ALA A 1 -1.89 -9.71 10.14
C ALA A 1 -1.03 -10.83 9.55
N ARG A 2 -1.54 -11.62 8.60
CA ARG A 2 -0.81 -12.74 7.99
C ARG A 2 0.49 -12.32 7.30
N HIS A 3 0.46 -11.23 6.55
CA HIS A 3 1.65 -10.72 5.86
C HIS A 3 2.69 -10.18 6.84
N VAL A 4 2.26 -9.48 7.87
CA VAL A 4 3.16 -8.99 8.93
C VAL A 4 3.84 -10.14 9.66
N GLU A 5 3.10 -11.17 10.01
CA GLU A 5 3.63 -12.38 10.65
C GLU A 5 4.66 -13.08 9.77
N ALA A 6 4.35 -13.27 8.48
CA ALA A 6 5.25 -13.91 7.54
C ALA A 6 6.56 -13.14 7.36
N PHE A 7 6.51 -11.82 7.18
CA PHE A 7 7.70 -10.99 7.06
C PHE A 7 8.51 -10.94 8.35
N ASN A 8 7.84 -10.80 9.48
CA ASN A 8 8.49 -10.77 10.79
C ASN A 8 9.28 -12.06 11.03
N LYS A 9 8.66 -13.21 10.78
CA LYS A 9 9.30 -14.52 10.91
C LYS A 9 10.47 -14.69 9.95
N TYR A 10 10.33 -14.26 8.70
CA TYR A 10 11.41 -14.29 7.72
C TYR A 10 12.60 -13.43 8.17
N ILE A 11 12.35 -12.20 8.57
CA ILE A 11 13.41 -11.27 9.00
C ILE A 11 14.14 -11.80 10.22
N GLN A 12 13.43 -12.32 11.21
CA GLN A 12 14.05 -12.92 12.42
C GLN A 12 14.91 -14.13 12.09
N THR A 13 14.47 -14.96 11.14
CA THR A 13 15.16 -16.22 10.79
C THR A 13 16.36 -15.99 9.88
N ARG A 14 16.27 -15.08 8.92
CA ARG A 14 17.24 -14.90 7.84
C ARG A 14 18.12 -13.67 8.01
N GLN A 15 17.53 -12.56 8.45
CA GLN A 15 18.22 -11.27 8.57
C GLN A 15 18.69 -10.97 9.99
N ARG A 16 18.08 -11.59 10.98
CA ARG A 16 18.38 -11.47 12.42
C ARG A 16 18.21 -10.07 13.01
N ALA A 17 17.70 -9.11 12.23
CA ALA A 17 17.47 -7.75 12.69
C ALA A 17 16.20 -7.18 12.06
N ILE A 18 15.43 -6.47 12.87
CA ILE A 18 14.23 -5.72 12.43
C ILE A 18 14.54 -4.24 12.66
N TYR A 19 14.44 -3.45 11.59
CA TYR A 19 14.66 -2.02 11.65
C TYR A 19 13.36 -1.27 11.80
N PRO A 20 13.34 -0.14 12.52
CA PRO A 20 12.16 0.71 12.59
C PRO A 20 11.86 1.35 11.22
N VAL A 21 10.61 1.79 11.06
CA VAL A 21 10.20 2.58 9.87
C VAL A 21 11.01 3.88 9.81
N THR A 22 11.31 4.33 8.59
CA THR A 22 11.96 5.63 8.42
C THR A 22 11.04 6.76 8.90
N SER A 23 11.64 7.89 9.29
CA SER A 23 10.88 9.06 9.76
C SER A 23 9.95 9.61 8.68
N GLU A 24 10.39 9.61 7.42
CA GLU A 24 9.61 10.08 6.28
C GLU A 24 8.38 9.21 6.04
N LEU A 25 8.54 7.89 6.08
CA LEU A 25 7.41 6.96 5.93
C LEU A 25 6.46 7.06 7.12
N LYS A 26 7.00 7.18 8.33
CA LYS A 26 6.18 7.38 9.54
C LYS A 26 5.35 8.65 9.45
N ASP A 27 5.94 9.76 9.00
CA ASP A 27 5.23 11.03 8.85
C ASP A 27 4.11 10.94 7.82
N LEU A 28 4.34 10.25 6.70
CA LEU A 28 3.33 10.01 5.68
C LEU A 28 2.17 9.18 6.24
N LEU A 29 2.48 8.09 6.94
CA LEU A 29 1.47 7.23 7.55
C LEU A 29 0.68 7.97 8.62
N ASP A 30 1.33 8.75 9.47
CA ASP A 30 0.67 9.56 10.50
C ASP A 30 -0.31 10.58 9.89
N LYS A 31 0.08 11.23 8.79
CA LYS A 31 -0.82 12.16 8.08
C LYS A 31 -2.05 11.44 7.53
N ILE A 32 -1.88 10.29 6.92
CA ILE A 32 -2.99 9.51 6.36
C ILE A 32 -3.91 9.01 7.47
N LEU A 33 -3.36 8.46 8.55
CA LEU A 33 -4.12 7.84 9.63
C LEU A 33 -4.85 8.86 10.52
N THR A 34 -4.31 10.07 10.64
CA THR A 34 -4.90 11.12 11.50
C THR A 34 -5.86 12.04 10.76
N ASP A 35 -5.91 12.01 9.43
CA ASP A 35 -6.86 12.80 8.66
C ASP A 35 -8.29 12.27 8.86
N GLU A 36 -9.22 13.18 9.15
CA GLU A 36 -10.63 12.81 9.38
C GLU A 36 -11.38 12.44 8.09
N ARG A 37 -10.82 12.79 6.93
CA ARG A 37 -11.44 12.51 5.63
C ARG A 37 -11.15 11.07 5.22
N TRP A 38 -12.19 10.23 5.24
CA TRP A 38 -12.05 8.83 4.87
C TRP A 38 -11.64 8.62 3.41
N ASP A 39 -12.07 9.49 2.51
CA ASP A 39 -11.74 9.47 1.09
C ASP A 39 -10.23 9.67 0.88
N LEU A 40 -9.63 10.63 1.58
CA LEU A 40 -8.18 10.86 1.55
C LEU A 40 -7.41 9.66 2.10
N LYS A 41 -7.86 9.05 3.20
CA LYS A 41 -7.28 7.84 3.76
C LYS A 41 -7.33 6.68 2.76
N PHE A 42 -8.47 6.51 2.13
CA PHE A 42 -8.67 5.45 1.15
C PHE A 42 -7.74 5.60 -0.05
N ILE A 43 -7.64 6.81 -0.62
CA ILE A 43 -6.72 7.10 -1.73
C ILE A 43 -5.28 6.89 -1.31
N GLY A 44 -4.88 7.41 -0.15
CA GLY A 44 -3.53 7.25 0.37
C GLY A 44 -3.15 5.77 0.52
N MET A 45 -4.03 4.96 1.08
CA MET A 45 -3.77 3.53 1.27
C MET A 45 -3.75 2.75 -0.05
N GLN A 46 -4.74 2.95 -0.92
CA GLN A 46 -4.91 2.13 -2.11
C GLN A 46 -3.97 2.51 -3.25
N ILE A 47 -3.81 3.79 -3.52
CA ILE A 47 -3.05 4.24 -4.68
C ILE A 47 -1.57 4.39 -4.33
N ILE A 48 -1.27 5.08 -3.23
CA ILE A 48 0.12 5.41 -2.89
C ILE A 48 0.83 4.23 -2.23
N ILE A 49 0.28 3.71 -1.14
CA ILE A 49 0.98 2.71 -0.32
C ILE A 49 0.92 1.33 -0.97
N GLU A 50 -0.27 0.84 -1.29
CA GLU A 50 -0.41 -0.51 -1.85
C GLU A 50 0.13 -0.61 -3.26
N GLY A 51 -0.04 0.43 -4.08
CA GLY A 51 0.52 0.49 -5.44
C GLY A 51 2.05 0.48 -5.46
N LEU A 52 2.67 1.29 -4.61
CA LEU A 52 4.13 1.31 -4.46
C LEU A 52 4.67 -0.01 -3.88
N ALA A 53 3.97 -0.56 -2.88
CA ALA A 53 4.35 -1.83 -2.30
C ALA A 53 4.29 -2.97 -3.32
N LEU A 54 3.25 -3.00 -4.14
CA LEU A 54 3.12 -4.01 -5.19
C LEU A 54 4.24 -3.92 -6.23
N GLY A 55 4.63 -2.70 -6.62
CA GLY A 55 5.77 -2.46 -7.51
C GLY A 55 7.09 -2.94 -6.90
N ALA A 56 7.32 -2.60 -5.64
CA ALA A 56 8.51 -3.03 -4.91
C ALA A 56 8.57 -4.56 -4.77
N PHE A 57 7.46 -5.20 -4.46
CA PHE A 57 7.38 -6.66 -4.36
C PHE A 57 7.70 -7.35 -5.69
N LYS A 58 7.21 -6.83 -6.80
CA LYS A 58 7.53 -7.37 -8.12
C LYS A 58 9.02 -7.29 -8.41
N THR A 59 9.65 -6.17 -8.06
CA THR A 59 11.11 -6.00 -8.20
C THR A 59 11.88 -7.02 -7.36
N VAL A 60 11.47 -7.26 -6.13
CA VAL A 60 12.12 -8.25 -5.26
C VAL A 60 11.99 -9.66 -5.85
N VAL A 61 10.82 -10.04 -6.36
CA VAL A 61 10.61 -11.35 -7.00
C VAL A 61 11.57 -11.54 -8.19
N GLU A 62 11.79 -10.48 -8.97
CA GLU A 62 12.66 -10.54 -10.15
C GLU A 62 14.15 -10.57 -9.81
N THR A 63 14.55 -9.94 -8.73
CA THR A 63 15.97 -9.66 -8.47
C THR A 63 16.56 -10.34 -7.25
N HIS A 64 15.76 -10.73 -6.27
CA HIS A 64 16.28 -11.27 -5.02
C HIS A 64 16.72 -12.74 -5.18
N PRO A 65 17.91 -13.11 -4.66
CA PRO A 65 18.48 -14.45 -4.84
C PRO A 65 17.78 -15.54 -4.01
N ASP A 66 17.16 -15.20 -2.87
CA ASP A 66 16.53 -16.19 -1.99
C ASP A 66 15.20 -16.69 -2.56
N PRO A 67 15.12 -17.99 -2.98
CA PRO A 67 13.89 -18.53 -3.54
C PRO A 67 12.73 -18.61 -2.55
N LEU A 68 13.01 -18.72 -1.25
CA LEU A 68 11.97 -18.70 -0.22
C LEU A 68 11.29 -17.33 -0.16
N LEU A 69 12.08 -16.26 -0.14
CA LEU A 69 11.55 -14.90 -0.15
C LEU A 69 10.75 -14.61 -1.41
N ARG A 70 11.26 -14.98 -2.58
CA ARG A 70 10.55 -14.82 -3.85
C ARG A 70 9.20 -15.51 -3.84
N LYS A 71 9.15 -16.76 -3.39
CA LYS A 71 7.90 -17.53 -3.33
C LYS A 71 6.90 -16.91 -2.35
N MET A 72 7.37 -16.51 -1.20
CA MET A 72 6.56 -15.84 -0.18
C MET A 72 5.93 -14.55 -0.72
N ILE A 73 6.73 -13.74 -1.41
CA ILE A 73 6.27 -12.47 -2.00
C ILE A 73 5.32 -12.70 -3.17
N GLU A 74 5.52 -13.74 -3.98
CA GLU A 74 4.56 -14.10 -5.04
C GLU A 74 3.14 -14.34 -4.49
N TYR A 75 3.02 -15.04 -3.36
CA TYR A 75 1.73 -15.22 -2.70
C TYR A 75 1.15 -13.91 -2.18
N ILE A 76 1.99 -13.04 -1.63
CA ILE A 76 1.57 -11.72 -1.15
C ILE A 76 1.09 -10.84 -2.30
N ILE A 77 1.80 -10.82 -3.42
CA ILE A 77 1.39 -10.09 -4.63
C ILE A 77 0.01 -10.55 -5.09
N LYS A 78 -0.24 -11.85 -5.06
CA LYS A 78 -1.54 -12.41 -5.46
C LYS A 78 -2.67 -11.92 -4.55
N ASP A 79 -2.43 -11.88 -3.24
CA ASP A 79 -3.40 -11.34 -2.28
C ASP A 79 -3.60 -9.82 -2.47
N GLU A 80 -2.50 -9.06 -2.55
CA GLU A 80 -2.54 -7.60 -2.67
C GLU A 80 -3.13 -7.14 -4.00
N SER A 81 -2.93 -7.86 -5.09
CA SER A 81 -3.55 -7.53 -6.38
C SER A 81 -5.07 -7.51 -6.32
N ARG A 82 -5.66 -8.35 -5.49
CA ARG A 82 -7.11 -8.34 -5.25
C ARG A 82 -7.54 -7.09 -4.50
N HIS A 83 -6.78 -6.69 -3.48
CA HIS A 83 -7.06 -5.49 -2.69
C HIS A 83 -6.94 -4.23 -3.56
N VAL A 84 -5.89 -4.11 -4.36
CA VAL A 84 -5.69 -2.98 -5.26
C VAL A 84 -6.81 -2.90 -6.29
N THR A 85 -7.16 -4.01 -6.91
CA THR A 85 -8.26 -4.06 -7.90
C THR A 85 -9.59 -3.64 -7.27
N PHE A 86 -9.90 -4.17 -6.10
CA PHE A 86 -11.11 -3.77 -5.37
C PHE A 86 -11.12 -2.28 -5.06
N GLY A 87 -10.01 -1.75 -4.57
CA GLY A 87 -9.89 -0.34 -4.22
C GLY A 87 -10.03 0.58 -5.43
N VAL A 88 -9.39 0.24 -6.55
CA VAL A 88 -9.48 1.00 -7.79
C VAL A 88 -10.91 1.02 -8.32
N ASN A 89 -11.58 -0.13 -8.38
CA ASN A 89 -12.95 -0.22 -8.83
C ASN A 89 -13.91 0.59 -7.94
N TYR A 90 -13.70 0.52 -6.63
CA TYR A 90 -14.50 1.32 -5.68
C TYR A 90 -14.29 2.82 -5.89
N LEU A 91 -13.04 3.26 -6.11
CA LEU A 91 -12.75 4.66 -6.39
C LEU A 91 -13.33 5.15 -7.71
N GLU A 92 -13.30 4.32 -8.75
CA GLU A 92 -13.92 4.65 -10.03
C GLU A 92 -15.42 4.90 -9.84
N ASP A 93 -16.12 3.99 -9.19
CA ASP A 93 -17.54 4.14 -8.89
C ASP A 93 -17.83 5.38 -8.03
N TYR A 94 -16.99 5.63 -7.03
CA TYR A 94 -17.10 6.79 -6.16
C TYR A 94 -16.94 8.11 -6.96
N ILE A 95 -15.92 8.20 -7.81
CA ILE A 95 -15.64 9.40 -8.61
C ILE A 95 -16.75 9.65 -9.64
N GLU A 96 -17.28 8.61 -10.27
CA GLU A 96 -18.37 8.71 -11.23
C GLU A 96 -19.64 9.30 -10.63
N ASN A 97 -19.89 9.04 -9.35
CA ASN A 97 -21.07 9.52 -8.64
C ASN A 97 -20.87 10.88 -7.95
N LEU A 98 -19.68 11.49 -8.05
CA LEU A 98 -19.43 12.81 -7.49
C LEU A 98 -20.10 13.91 -8.30
N THR A 99 -20.61 14.95 -7.63
CA THR A 99 -21.00 16.20 -8.27
C THR A 99 -19.77 16.93 -8.80
N GLN A 100 -19.97 17.93 -9.68
CA GLN A 100 -18.85 18.72 -10.20
C GLN A 100 -18.10 19.45 -9.08
N GLU A 101 -18.81 19.99 -8.10
CA GLU A 101 -18.23 20.67 -6.95
C GLU A 101 -17.38 19.70 -6.11
N GLU A 102 -17.89 18.52 -5.87
CA GLU A 102 -17.17 17.47 -5.14
C GLU A 102 -15.92 17.02 -5.90
N ARG A 103 -15.99 16.88 -7.22
CA ARG A 103 -14.83 16.56 -8.06
C ARG A 103 -13.75 17.64 -7.99
N ASP A 104 -14.15 18.89 -8.05
CA ASP A 104 -13.22 20.02 -7.99
C ASP A 104 -12.52 20.06 -6.63
N ARG A 105 -13.25 19.82 -5.54
CA ARG A 105 -12.69 19.72 -4.20
C ARG A 105 -11.73 18.54 -4.06
N PHE A 106 -12.10 17.41 -4.61
CA PHE A 106 -11.26 16.20 -4.63
C PHE A 106 -9.95 16.43 -5.37
N LEU A 107 -10.02 17.04 -6.57
CA LEU A 107 -8.84 17.36 -7.35
C LEU A 107 -7.93 18.38 -6.66
N SER A 108 -8.50 19.33 -5.93
CA SER A 108 -7.72 20.28 -5.15
C SER A 108 -6.91 19.62 -4.03
N LEU A 109 -7.44 18.55 -3.43
CA LEU A 109 -6.74 17.78 -2.40
C LEU A 109 -5.53 17.03 -2.95
N LEU A 110 -5.59 16.58 -4.21
CA LEU A 110 -4.49 15.86 -4.84
C LEU A 110 -3.32 16.75 -5.25
N LYS A 111 -3.52 18.06 -5.31
CA LYS A 111 -2.47 19.04 -5.67
C LYS A 111 -1.62 19.49 -4.47
N ASP A 112 -2.11 19.33 -3.28
CA ASP A 112 -1.43 19.67 -2.05
C ASP A 112 -0.69 18.45 -1.49
#